data_08d0f407c68818ea4a0db3f19b822fa0
#
_entry.id   08d0f407c68818ea4a0db3f19b822fa0
#
_cell.length_a   1.000
_cell.length_b   1.000
_cell.length_c   1.000
_cell.angle_alpha   90.00
_cell.angle_beta   90.00
_cell.angle_gamma   90.00
#
_symmetry.space_group_name_H-M   'P 1'
#
loop_
_entity.id
_entity.type
_entity.pdbx_description
1 polymer ?
#
loop_
_entity_poly.entity_id
_entity_poly.type
_entity_poly.pdbx_seq_one_letter_code
_entity_poly.pdbx_strand_id
1 'polypeptide(L)'
;MCSDKTTMDVLIEKAPPITEAYDASTAEFRGYLGEVISWYDSHDGDYASIDAEARKAYSAEGVLGFRLALKVAESHRILHTITEPVTITLLNPVYKETARMQRREAHPHGEDSIRFKMAALQYLESLSPMLSCRLIVIDDGCTDGSGNMALNILKTDFADAIENKKARVFFLSEAIDANDPDLPTGLTHKDGANRSVKGGAVLLGMRKALADEMATGQHIIIDNDADLSIHPEQIGLIIEPILMGRAEVVAGSRREADSVALIGGSRNARGRLFIQIWQYLLPQLSQQIIDTNRAFKAFTHSALKRVIDRLAIYTFPYQIELLQASISEGVTMEKRGIAYIDSEAASTQQGNEITETYYHQVHQIADIARRYQTIDPFDPLLDLLESIGEQDWQQIESNPPQRIEDLLV
;
A
#
# COMPACT_ATOMS: atom_id res chain seq x y z
N MET A 1 -36.15 13.00 -27.06
CA MET A 1 -35.13 14.02 -27.10
C MET A 1 -33.81 13.31 -26.78
N CYS A 2 -32.93 13.08 -27.78
CA CYS A 2 -31.55 12.69 -27.50
C CYS A 2 -30.92 13.93 -26.83
N SER A 3 -30.62 13.87 -25.54
CA SER A 3 -29.67 14.84 -24.95
C SER A 3 -28.35 14.67 -25.65
N ASP A 4 -27.77 15.74 -26.16
CA ASP A 4 -26.42 15.68 -26.69
C ASP A 4 -25.50 15.13 -25.56
N LYS A 5 -24.79 14.03 -25.88
CA LYS A 5 -23.88 13.41 -24.93
C LYS A 5 -22.75 14.38 -24.61
N THR A 6 -22.44 14.51 -23.34
CA THR A 6 -21.27 15.29 -22.90
C THR A 6 -19.98 14.56 -23.26
N THR A 7 -18.85 15.26 -23.27
CA THR A 7 -17.55 14.63 -23.46
C THR A 7 -17.26 13.59 -22.38
N MET A 8 -17.70 13.85 -21.14
CA MET A 8 -17.59 12.90 -20.03
C MET A 8 -18.37 11.60 -20.32
N ASP A 9 -19.60 11.68 -20.83
CA ASP A 9 -20.40 10.50 -21.20
C ASP A 9 -19.66 9.63 -22.24
N VAL A 10 -19.03 10.26 -23.22
CA VAL A 10 -18.26 9.56 -24.25
C VAL A 10 -17.03 8.86 -23.65
N LEU A 11 -16.33 9.51 -22.71
CA LEU A 11 -15.19 8.91 -22.01
C LEU A 11 -15.61 7.73 -21.14
N ILE A 12 -16.73 7.84 -20.43
CA ILE A 12 -17.26 6.74 -19.60
C ILE A 12 -17.61 5.52 -20.48
N GLU A 13 -18.28 5.73 -21.60
CA GLU A 13 -18.66 4.64 -22.53
C GLU A 13 -17.46 3.97 -23.21
N LYS A 14 -16.37 4.69 -23.42
CA LYS A 14 -15.11 4.16 -23.97
C LYS A 14 -14.24 3.46 -22.93
N ALA A 15 -14.53 3.62 -21.64
CA ALA A 15 -13.67 3.11 -20.60
C ALA A 15 -13.46 1.59 -20.75
N PRO A 16 -12.21 1.10 -20.73
CA PRO A 16 -11.96 -0.32 -20.69
C PRO A 16 -12.64 -0.97 -19.49
N PRO A 17 -13.21 -2.18 -19.64
CA PRO A 17 -13.84 -2.88 -18.53
C PRO A 17 -12.79 -3.22 -17.46
N ILE A 18 -13.08 -2.85 -16.22
CA ILE A 18 -12.25 -3.20 -15.07
C ILE A 18 -12.77 -4.49 -14.48
N THR A 19 -11.95 -5.54 -14.56
CA THR A 19 -12.21 -6.87 -14.02
C THR A 19 -11.03 -7.29 -13.14
N GLU A 20 -11.12 -8.43 -12.48
CA GLU A 20 -9.99 -9.03 -11.74
C GLU A 20 -8.78 -9.34 -12.64
N ALA A 21 -9.00 -9.48 -13.95
CA ALA A 21 -7.95 -9.63 -14.97
C ALA A 21 -7.40 -8.28 -15.49
N TYR A 22 -7.79 -7.16 -14.86
CA TYR A 22 -7.31 -5.83 -15.23
C TYR A 22 -5.78 -5.75 -15.11
N ASP A 23 -5.18 -5.15 -16.13
CA ASP A 23 -3.75 -4.90 -16.18
C ASP A 23 -3.49 -3.44 -16.54
N ALA A 24 -2.99 -2.67 -15.56
CA ALA A 24 -2.66 -1.26 -15.72
C ALA A 24 -1.58 -0.99 -16.79
N SER A 25 -0.78 -1.99 -17.13
CA SER A 25 0.34 -1.86 -18.08
C SER A 25 -0.08 -1.92 -19.55
N THR A 26 -1.33 -2.30 -19.85
CA THR A 26 -1.81 -2.46 -21.24
C THR A 26 -1.78 -1.15 -22.02
N ALA A 27 -1.44 -1.25 -23.30
CA ALA A 27 -1.46 -0.09 -24.21
C ALA A 27 -2.86 0.53 -24.32
N GLU A 28 -3.91 -0.31 -24.26
CA GLU A 28 -5.31 0.13 -24.32
C GLU A 28 -5.64 1.04 -23.12
N PHE A 29 -5.36 0.58 -21.89
CA PHE A 29 -5.63 1.38 -20.69
C PHE A 29 -4.79 2.65 -20.68
N ARG A 30 -3.51 2.59 -21.02
CA ARG A 30 -2.66 3.78 -21.07
C ARG A 30 -3.12 4.80 -22.11
N GLY A 31 -3.59 4.35 -23.27
CA GLY A 31 -4.19 5.24 -24.27
C GLY A 31 -5.44 5.93 -23.75
N TYR A 32 -6.34 5.17 -23.14
CA TYR A 32 -7.53 5.69 -22.52
C TYR A 32 -7.22 6.67 -21.36
N LEU A 33 -6.27 6.32 -20.51
CA LEU A 33 -5.80 7.20 -19.42
C LEU A 33 -5.32 8.55 -19.97
N GLY A 34 -4.55 8.55 -21.06
CA GLY A 34 -4.11 9.77 -21.73
C GLY A 34 -5.28 10.64 -22.24
N GLU A 35 -6.36 10.03 -22.77
CA GLU A 35 -7.57 10.76 -23.18
C GLU A 35 -8.24 11.43 -21.96
N VAL A 36 -8.39 10.70 -20.84
CA VAL A 36 -9.00 11.22 -19.61
C VAL A 36 -8.16 12.34 -19.00
N ILE A 37 -6.84 12.19 -18.92
CA ILE A 37 -5.92 13.24 -18.42
C ILE A 37 -6.07 14.51 -19.27
N SER A 38 -5.97 14.39 -20.59
CA SER A 38 -6.06 15.54 -21.48
C SER A 38 -7.41 16.27 -21.37
N TRP A 39 -8.50 15.51 -21.23
CA TRP A 39 -9.82 16.08 -20.99
C TRP A 39 -9.89 16.78 -19.62
N TYR A 40 -9.41 16.11 -18.56
CA TYR A 40 -9.44 16.63 -17.21
C TYR A 40 -8.60 17.90 -17.05
N ASP A 41 -7.43 17.98 -17.67
CA ASP A 41 -6.57 19.16 -17.65
C ASP A 41 -7.22 20.38 -18.33
N SER A 42 -8.07 20.14 -19.33
CA SER A 42 -8.82 21.18 -20.03
C SER A 42 -10.18 21.52 -19.40
N HIS A 43 -10.56 20.79 -18.34
CA HIS A 43 -11.87 20.92 -17.68
C HIS A 43 -11.75 21.76 -16.41
N ASP A 44 -12.62 22.77 -16.26
CA ASP A 44 -12.63 23.69 -15.11
C ASP A 44 -13.23 23.08 -13.83
N GLY A 45 -13.83 21.86 -13.91
CA GLY A 45 -14.44 21.16 -12.77
C GLY A 45 -13.40 20.59 -11.80
N ASP A 46 -13.75 20.57 -10.51
CA ASP A 46 -12.96 19.86 -9.51
C ASP A 46 -13.26 18.35 -9.53
N TYR A 47 -12.28 17.57 -9.06
CA TYR A 47 -12.37 16.11 -9.00
C TYR A 47 -13.65 15.62 -8.32
N ALA A 48 -14.00 16.19 -7.15
CA ALA A 48 -15.10 15.69 -6.33
C ALA A 48 -16.46 15.86 -7.02
N SER A 49 -16.66 16.97 -7.71
CA SER A 49 -17.87 17.27 -8.49
C SER A 49 -18.01 16.33 -9.68
N ILE A 50 -16.93 16.11 -10.44
CA ILE A 50 -16.92 15.19 -11.60
C ILE A 50 -17.15 13.74 -11.16
N ASP A 51 -16.48 13.27 -10.12
CA ASP A 51 -16.67 11.92 -9.57
C ASP A 51 -18.10 11.70 -9.06
N ALA A 52 -18.67 12.70 -8.37
CA ALA A 52 -20.04 12.63 -7.89
C ALA A 52 -21.07 12.58 -9.02
N GLU A 53 -20.88 13.36 -10.08
CA GLU A 53 -21.72 13.36 -11.27
C GLU A 53 -21.66 12.01 -11.99
N ALA A 54 -20.45 11.47 -12.22
CA ALA A 54 -20.26 10.17 -12.85
C ALA A 54 -20.95 9.05 -12.05
N ARG A 55 -20.78 9.01 -10.73
CA ARG A 55 -21.45 8.02 -9.85
C ARG A 55 -22.96 8.13 -9.83
N LYS A 56 -23.51 9.32 -10.05
CA LYS A 56 -24.96 9.55 -10.09
C LYS A 56 -25.58 9.12 -11.41
N ALA A 57 -24.85 9.33 -12.51
CA ALA A 57 -25.36 9.10 -13.87
C ALA A 57 -25.24 7.65 -14.34
N TYR A 58 -24.28 6.89 -13.80
CA TYR A 58 -23.92 5.55 -14.27
C TYR A 58 -23.92 4.50 -13.16
N SER A 59 -24.03 3.21 -13.54
CA SER A 59 -23.89 2.10 -12.60
C SER A 59 -22.48 2.05 -12.02
N ALA A 60 -22.33 1.48 -10.81
CA ALA A 60 -21.05 1.38 -10.14
C ALA A 60 -19.98 0.66 -11.02
N GLU A 61 -20.36 -0.43 -11.69
CA GLU A 61 -19.47 -1.18 -12.58
C GLU A 61 -19.15 -0.41 -13.88
N GLY A 62 -20.14 0.25 -14.47
CA GLY A 62 -19.99 0.96 -15.74
C GLY A 62 -19.10 2.20 -15.67
N VAL A 63 -18.80 2.69 -14.47
CA VAL A 63 -18.01 3.91 -14.26
C VAL A 63 -16.61 3.64 -13.69
N LEU A 64 -16.27 2.36 -13.35
CA LEU A 64 -15.01 2.03 -12.67
C LEU A 64 -13.77 2.48 -13.45
N GLY A 65 -13.71 2.17 -14.74
CA GLY A 65 -12.56 2.51 -15.60
C GLY A 65 -12.33 4.01 -15.69
N PHE A 66 -13.41 4.79 -15.86
CA PHE A 66 -13.34 6.24 -15.88
C PHE A 66 -12.88 6.81 -14.54
N ARG A 67 -13.45 6.37 -13.43
CA ARG A 67 -13.10 6.84 -12.09
C ARG A 67 -11.66 6.50 -11.71
N LEU A 68 -11.16 5.32 -12.11
CA LEU A 68 -9.77 4.96 -11.93
C LEU A 68 -8.85 5.92 -12.71
N ALA A 69 -9.15 6.16 -13.99
CA ALA A 69 -8.37 7.10 -14.80
C ALA A 69 -8.46 8.54 -14.27
N LEU A 70 -9.62 8.95 -13.77
CA LEU A 70 -9.82 10.26 -13.14
C LEU A 70 -8.98 10.43 -11.86
N LYS A 71 -8.83 9.36 -11.05
CA LYS A 71 -7.94 9.35 -9.88
C LYS A 71 -6.48 9.61 -10.28
N VAL A 72 -6.03 8.97 -11.36
CA VAL A 72 -4.67 9.19 -11.87
C VAL A 72 -4.53 10.61 -12.43
N ALA A 73 -5.52 11.09 -13.18
CA ALA A 73 -5.53 12.45 -13.71
C ALA A 73 -5.46 13.51 -12.59
N GLU A 74 -6.23 13.34 -11.52
CA GLU A 74 -6.15 14.21 -10.34
C GLU A 74 -4.78 14.17 -9.67
N SER A 75 -4.19 12.99 -9.55
CA SER A 75 -2.83 12.85 -9.05
C SER A 75 -1.82 13.65 -9.89
N HIS A 76 -1.91 13.59 -11.22
CA HIS A 76 -1.04 14.36 -12.11
C HIS A 76 -1.26 15.86 -11.95
N ARG A 77 -2.52 16.32 -11.86
CA ARG A 77 -2.85 17.73 -11.62
C ARG A 77 -2.19 18.24 -10.33
N ILE A 78 -2.24 17.45 -9.25
CA ILE A 78 -1.57 17.76 -7.98
C ILE A 78 -0.06 17.88 -8.19
N LEU A 79 0.57 16.93 -8.88
CA LEU A 79 2.02 16.93 -9.09
C LEU A 79 2.51 18.13 -9.90
N HIS A 80 1.71 18.63 -10.85
CA HIS A 80 2.02 19.87 -11.59
C HIS A 80 2.04 21.12 -10.70
N THR A 81 1.42 21.10 -9.51
CA THR A 81 1.43 22.25 -8.58
C THR A 81 2.67 22.30 -7.68
N ILE A 82 3.56 21.32 -7.76
CA ILE A 82 4.76 21.26 -6.90
C ILE A 82 5.74 22.38 -7.29
N THR A 83 6.00 23.28 -6.35
CA THR A 83 6.89 24.43 -6.53
C THR A 83 8.18 24.32 -5.72
N GLU A 84 8.23 23.46 -4.73
CA GLU A 84 9.38 23.22 -3.88
C GLU A 84 9.96 21.82 -4.12
N PRO A 85 11.27 21.59 -3.92
CA PRO A 85 11.87 20.27 -4.13
C PRO A 85 11.23 19.18 -3.27
N VAL A 86 10.78 18.11 -3.90
CA VAL A 86 10.21 16.93 -3.25
C VAL A 86 10.90 15.67 -3.77
N THR A 87 11.38 14.84 -2.87
CA THR A 87 11.86 13.50 -3.19
C THR A 87 10.87 12.47 -2.69
N ILE A 88 10.46 11.55 -3.56
CA ILE A 88 9.61 10.41 -3.23
C ILE A 88 10.45 9.15 -3.30
N THR A 89 10.42 8.35 -2.24
CA THR A 89 10.98 6.99 -2.24
C THR A 89 9.85 5.99 -2.13
N LEU A 90 9.60 5.24 -3.20
CA LEU A 90 8.64 4.15 -3.24
C LEU A 90 9.32 2.86 -2.78
N LEU A 91 8.80 2.24 -1.72
CA LEU A 91 9.24 0.94 -1.23
C LEU A 91 8.45 -0.17 -1.90
N ASN A 92 9.12 -1.23 -2.30
CA ASN A 92 8.52 -2.37 -3.00
C ASN A 92 9.05 -3.69 -2.41
N PRO A 93 8.47 -4.19 -1.30
CA PRO A 93 8.86 -5.48 -0.75
C PRO A 93 8.43 -6.60 -1.70
N VAL A 94 9.30 -7.61 -1.89
CA VAL A 94 9.04 -8.73 -2.80
C VAL A 94 9.29 -10.07 -2.10
N TYR A 95 8.33 -10.99 -2.29
CA TYR A 95 8.42 -12.39 -1.83
C TYR A 95 7.56 -13.28 -2.72
N LYS A 96 8.18 -14.20 -3.49
CA LYS A 96 7.53 -15.08 -4.48
C LYS A 96 6.76 -14.29 -5.56
N GLU A 97 7.38 -13.25 -6.08
CA GLU A 97 6.78 -12.32 -7.05
C GLU A 97 7.35 -12.47 -8.48
N THR A 98 8.15 -13.51 -8.73
CA THR A 98 8.76 -13.73 -10.05
C THR A 98 7.74 -13.81 -11.19
N ALA A 99 6.56 -14.36 -10.93
CA ALA A 99 5.46 -14.42 -11.91
C ALA A 99 4.98 -13.00 -12.31
N ARG A 100 4.71 -12.12 -11.32
CA ARG A 100 4.24 -10.76 -11.55
C ARG A 100 5.27 -9.84 -12.19
N MET A 101 6.56 -10.13 -12.00
CA MET A 101 7.64 -9.36 -12.64
C MET A 101 7.82 -9.70 -14.11
N GLN A 102 7.26 -10.82 -14.60
CA GLN A 102 7.24 -11.17 -16.01
C GLN A 102 6.20 -10.34 -16.75
N ARG A 103 6.38 -10.23 -18.08
CA ARG A 103 5.38 -9.66 -18.96
C ARG A 103 4.20 -10.62 -19.13
N ARG A 104 3.03 -10.08 -19.42
CA ARG A 104 1.79 -10.88 -19.61
C ARG A 104 1.93 -11.95 -20.69
N GLU A 105 2.68 -11.67 -21.74
CA GLU A 105 2.95 -12.63 -22.83
C GLU A 105 3.81 -13.82 -22.38
N ALA A 106 4.62 -13.61 -21.33
CA ALA A 106 5.51 -14.64 -20.81
C ALA A 106 4.89 -15.46 -19.67
N HIS A 107 3.93 -14.89 -18.94
CA HIS A 107 3.28 -15.55 -17.80
C HIS A 107 1.83 -15.10 -17.63
N PRO A 108 0.85 -16.02 -17.40
CA PRO A 108 -0.58 -15.66 -17.24
C PRO A 108 -0.85 -14.61 -16.14
N HIS A 109 -0.03 -14.62 -15.10
CA HIS A 109 -0.09 -13.65 -13.99
C HIS A 109 1.01 -12.57 -14.08
N GLY A 110 1.60 -12.40 -15.27
CA GLY A 110 2.59 -11.35 -15.50
C GLY A 110 1.93 -9.97 -15.45
N GLU A 111 2.55 -9.06 -14.72
CA GLU A 111 2.14 -7.65 -14.57
C GLU A 111 3.26 -6.70 -15.03
N ASP A 112 4.43 -7.24 -15.34
CA ASP A 112 5.65 -6.45 -15.63
C ASP A 112 5.96 -5.43 -14.52
N SER A 113 5.66 -5.81 -13.27
CA SER A 113 5.44 -4.90 -12.14
C SER A 113 6.61 -3.98 -11.83
N ILE A 114 7.86 -4.47 -11.90
CA ILE A 114 9.06 -3.64 -11.63
C ILE A 114 9.29 -2.62 -12.74
N ARG A 115 9.19 -3.05 -14.02
CA ARG A 115 9.35 -2.13 -15.16
C ARG A 115 8.27 -1.07 -15.16
N PHE A 116 7.04 -1.49 -14.92
CA PHE A 116 5.92 -0.56 -14.88
C PHE A 116 6.08 0.50 -13.77
N LYS A 117 6.44 0.09 -12.55
CA LYS A 117 6.67 1.03 -11.44
C LYS A 117 7.82 1.98 -11.74
N MET A 118 8.93 1.47 -12.26
CA MET A 118 10.06 2.33 -12.59
C MET A 118 9.72 3.33 -13.70
N ALA A 119 9.04 2.88 -14.76
CA ALA A 119 8.58 3.75 -15.85
C ALA A 119 7.58 4.81 -15.36
N ALA A 120 6.63 4.41 -14.49
CA ALA A 120 5.68 5.34 -13.87
C ALA A 120 6.41 6.42 -13.04
N LEU A 121 7.38 6.04 -12.21
CA LEU A 121 8.16 6.99 -11.43
C LEU A 121 8.96 7.97 -12.30
N GLN A 122 9.57 7.49 -13.40
CA GLN A 122 10.25 8.35 -14.37
C GLN A 122 9.28 9.31 -15.08
N TYR A 123 8.08 8.82 -15.40
CA TYR A 123 7.03 9.66 -15.99
C TYR A 123 6.58 10.75 -15.00
N LEU A 124 6.34 10.39 -13.72
CA LEU A 124 5.97 11.37 -12.69
C LEU A 124 7.03 12.45 -12.51
N GLU A 125 8.32 12.12 -12.56
CA GLU A 125 9.40 13.12 -12.54
C GLU A 125 9.30 14.11 -13.71
N SER A 126 8.79 13.69 -14.86
CA SER A 126 8.62 14.55 -16.02
C SER A 126 7.50 15.59 -15.86
N LEU A 127 6.57 15.39 -14.92
CA LEU A 127 5.45 16.29 -14.65
C LEU A 127 5.88 17.55 -13.88
N SER A 128 6.99 17.48 -13.11
CA SER A 128 7.50 18.63 -12.36
C SER A 128 9.03 18.56 -12.21
N PRO A 129 9.75 19.65 -12.54
CA PRO A 129 11.20 19.72 -12.32
C PRO A 129 11.59 19.72 -10.83
N MET A 130 10.64 19.92 -9.92
CA MET A 130 10.83 19.88 -8.48
C MET A 130 10.69 18.48 -7.91
N LEU A 131 10.25 17.48 -8.70
CA LEU A 131 10.01 16.13 -8.26
C LEU A 131 11.18 15.21 -8.59
N SER A 132 11.64 14.45 -7.60
CA SER A 132 12.58 13.34 -7.78
C SER A 132 11.98 12.05 -7.20
N CYS A 133 11.99 10.98 -7.98
CA CYS A 133 11.42 9.70 -7.59
C CYS A 133 12.50 8.61 -7.49
N ARG A 134 12.38 7.77 -6.47
CA ARG A 134 13.28 6.64 -6.22
C ARG A 134 12.48 5.37 -5.98
N LEU A 135 13.02 4.24 -6.39
CA LEU A 135 12.48 2.90 -6.12
C LEU A 135 13.46 2.13 -5.25
N ILE A 136 12.99 1.62 -4.12
CA ILE A 136 13.72 0.65 -3.30
C ILE A 136 12.95 -0.66 -3.33
N VAL A 137 13.54 -1.70 -3.92
CA VAL A 137 13.03 -3.07 -3.86
C VAL A 137 13.71 -3.78 -2.70
N ILE A 138 12.94 -4.50 -1.89
CA ILE A 138 13.46 -5.24 -0.74
C ILE A 138 12.99 -6.69 -0.83
N ASP A 139 13.93 -7.60 -1.01
CA ASP A 139 13.67 -9.03 -0.97
C ASP A 139 13.52 -9.51 0.47
N ASP A 140 12.37 -10.12 0.80
CA ASP A 140 12.02 -10.58 2.15
C ASP A 140 12.56 -12.00 2.47
N GLY A 141 13.73 -12.35 1.94
CA GLY A 141 14.32 -13.67 2.08
C GLY A 141 13.68 -14.71 1.15
N CYS A 142 13.37 -14.30 -0.06
CA CYS A 142 12.63 -15.07 -1.03
C CYS A 142 13.45 -16.23 -1.61
N THR A 143 12.82 -17.42 -1.67
CA THR A 143 13.44 -18.63 -2.22
C THR A 143 13.25 -18.81 -3.74
N ASP A 144 12.35 -18.02 -4.36
CA ASP A 144 12.09 -18.08 -5.81
C ASP A 144 12.97 -17.14 -6.62
N GLY A 145 13.80 -16.30 -5.97
CA GLY A 145 14.72 -15.38 -6.60
C GLY A 145 14.10 -14.04 -7.02
N SER A 146 13.00 -13.62 -6.40
CA SER A 146 12.31 -12.35 -6.72
C SER A 146 13.25 -11.14 -6.66
N GLY A 147 14.08 -11.01 -5.62
CA GLY A 147 15.05 -9.91 -5.51
C GLY A 147 16.08 -9.90 -6.63
N ASN A 148 16.61 -11.09 -6.97
CA ASN A 148 17.57 -11.23 -8.08
C ASN A 148 16.93 -10.88 -9.43
N MET A 149 15.69 -11.30 -9.66
CA MET A 149 14.94 -10.95 -10.87
C MET A 149 14.71 -9.44 -10.96
N ALA A 150 14.27 -8.80 -9.89
CA ALA A 150 14.11 -7.35 -9.83
C ALA A 150 15.44 -6.62 -10.12
N LEU A 151 16.55 -7.05 -9.49
CA LEU A 151 17.87 -6.48 -9.74
C LEU A 151 18.31 -6.63 -11.20
N ASN A 152 18.06 -7.79 -11.80
CA ASN A 152 18.40 -8.03 -13.22
C ASN A 152 17.57 -7.13 -14.14
N ILE A 153 16.26 -7.00 -13.90
CA ILE A 153 15.39 -6.09 -14.65
C ILE A 153 15.92 -4.66 -14.57
N LEU A 154 16.20 -4.17 -13.36
CA LEU A 154 16.67 -2.81 -13.16
C LEU A 154 18.04 -2.56 -13.81
N LYS A 155 18.97 -3.50 -13.71
CA LYS A 155 20.30 -3.40 -14.36
C LYS A 155 20.21 -3.41 -15.90
N THR A 156 19.27 -4.19 -16.45
CA THR A 156 19.14 -4.34 -17.90
C THR A 156 18.38 -3.19 -18.54
N ASP A 157 17.26 -2.80 -17.94
CA ASP A 157 16.31 -1.88 -18.58
C ASP A 157 16.40 -0.46 -18.02
N PHE A 158 17.03 -0.26 -16.81
CA PHE A 158 17.12 1.01 -16.09
C PHE A 158 18.53 1.22 -15.48
N ALA A 159 19.57 0.91 -16.22
CA ALA A 159 20.96 0.99 -15.74
C ALA A 159 21.29 2.37 -15.15
N ASP A 160 20.89 3.44 -15.81
CA ASP A 160 21.10 4.81 -15.33
C ASP A 160 20.43 5.07 -13.99
N ALA A 161 19.26 4.46 -13.72
CA ALA A 161 18.58 4.60 -12.44
C ALA A 161 19.34 3.89 -11.31
N ILE A 162 19.97 2.74 -11.58
CA ILE A 162 20.87 2.06 -10.64
C ILE A 162 22.12 2.90 -10.39
N GLU A 163 22.79 3.39 -11.44
CA GLU A 163 24.01 4.19 -11.34
C GLU A 163 23.79 5.47 -10.53
N ASN A 164 22.65 6.15 -10.77
CA ASN A 164 22.27 7.38 -10.08
C ASN A 164 21.55 7.14 -8.73
N LYS A 165 21.51 5.90 -8.23
CA LYS A 165 20.83 5.50 -6.99
C LYS A 165 19.35 5.84 -6.93
N LYS A 166 18.70 6.02 -8.08
CA LYS A 166 17.25 6.17 -8.20
C LYS A 166 16.52 4.84 -8.10
N ALA A 167 17.21 3.72 -8.38
CA ALA A 167 16.71 2.38 -8.12
C ALA A 167 17.74 1.59 -7.31
N ARG A 168 17.30 0.89 -6.27
CA ARG A 168 18.16 0.05 -5.42
C ARG A 168 17.42 -1.24 -5.07
N VAL A 169 18.17 -2.31 -4.86
CA VAL A 169 17.64 -3.59 -4.38
C VAL A 169 18.41 -3.99 -3.14
N PHE A 170 17.69 -4.35 -2.08
CA PHE A 170 18.25 -4.85 -0.84
C PHE A 170 17.71 -6.25 -0.55
N PHE A 171 18.55 -7.10 0.04
CA PHE A 171 18.18 -8.44 0.44
C PHE A 171 18.18 -8.51 1.98
N LEU A 172 17.02 -8.79 2.56
CA LEU A 172 16.87 -8.82 4.02
C LEU A 172 17.76 -9.89 4.66
N SER A 173 17.90 -11.07 4.03
CA SER A 173 18.78 -12.12 4.50
C SER A 173 20.24 -11.67 4.57
N GLU A 174 20.74 -11.00 3.53
CA GLU A 174 22.10 -10.47 3.49
C GLU A 174 22.31 -9.39 4.56
N ALA A 175 21.31 -8.51 4.77
CA ALA A 175 21.35 -7.50 5.82
C ALA A 175 21.44 -8.11 7.22
N ILE A 176 20.70 -9.21 7.48
CA ILE A 176 20.74 -9.95 8.74
C ILE A 176 22.15 -10.58 8.94
N ASP A 177 22.65 -11.27 7.92
CA ASP A 177 23.96 -11.94 7.98
C ASP A 177 25.11 -10.96 8.17
N ALA A 178 25.01 -9.77 7.56
CA ALA A 178 26.00 -8.71 7.67
C ALA A 178 25.89 -7.86 8.96
N ASN A 179 24.85 -8.08 9.79
CA ASN A 179 24.48 -7.18 10.88
C ASN A 179 24.41 -5.71 10.43
N ASP A 180 23.69 -5.48 9.34
CA ASP A 180 23.56 -4.16 8.73
C ASP A 180 23.07 -3.13 9.77
N PRO A 181 23.68 -1.93 9.89
CA PRO A 181 23.29 -0.93 10.89
C PRO A 181 21.85 -0.41 10.71
N ASP A 182 21.29 -0.53 9.51
CA ASP A 182 19.90 -0.18 9.23
C ASP A 182 18.92 -1.34 9.46
N LEU A 183 19.40 -2.48 9.96
CA LEU A 183 18.52 -3.60 10.27
C LEU A 183 17.61 -3.25 11.45
N PRO A 184 16.28 -3.54 11.37
CA PRO A 184 15.38 -3.39 12.51
C PRO A 184 15.87 -4.17 13.74
N THR A 185 15.83 -3.54 14.91
CA THR A 185 16.33 -4.13 16.15
C THR A 185 15.59 -5.43 16.50
N GLY A 186 16.33 -6.53 16.69
CA GLY A 186 15.74 -7.83 17.03
C GLY A 186 15.27 -8.67 15.85
N LEU A 187 15.37 -8.17 14.62
CA LEU A 187 15.10 -8.96 13.44
C LEU A 187 16.29 -9.88 13.17
N THR A 188 16.07 -11.18 13.32
CA THR A 188 17.10 -12.21 13.20
C THR A 188 16.55 -13.41 12.44
N HIS A 189 17.42 -14.32 12.04
CA HIS A 189 16.98 -15.64 11.56
C HIS A 189 16.41 -16.48 12.71
N LYS A 190 15.39 -17.27 12.40
CA LYS A 190 14.88 -18.34 13.24
C LYS A 190 14.97 -19.64 12.45
N ASP A 191 15.75 -20.60 12.96
CA ASP A 191 15.93 -21.90 12.32
C ASP A 191 16.39 -21.81 10.84
N GLY A 192 17.24 -20.84 10.54
CA GLY A 192 17.76 -20.60 9.19
C GLY A 192 16.87 -19.75 8.28
N ALA A 193 15.67 -19.37 8.74
CA ALA A 193 14.79 -18.43 8.03
C ALA A 193 14.72 -17.09 8.79
N ASN A 194 14.50 -15.99 8.08
CA ASN A 194 14.25 -14.72 8.75
C ASN A 194 12.86 -14.73 9.41
N ARG A 195 12.67 -13.87 10.41
CA ARG A 195 11.39 -13.75 11.14
C ARG A 195 10.43 -12.76 10.47
N SER A 196 10.78 -12.26 9.31
CA SER A 196 9.95 -11.32 8.58
C SER A 196 8.83 -12.06 7.83
N VAL A 197 7.66 -11.43 7.82
CA VAL A 197 6.62 -11.68 6.82
C VAL A 197 6.19 -10.32 6.33
N LYS A 198 6.86 -9.82 5.28
CA LYS A 198 6.70 -8.49 4.70
C LYS A 198 7.19 -7.33 5.59
N GLY A 199 6.81 -7.29 6.88
CA GLY A 199 7.08 -6.17 7.77
C GLY A 199 8.57 -5.87 7.92
N GLY A 200 9.40 -6.89 8.16
CA GLY A 200 10.85 -6.71 8.29
C GLY A 200 11.51 -6.11 7.05
N ALA A 201 11.11 -6.57 5.86
CA ALA A 201 11.60 -6.02 4.60
C ALA A 201 11.21 -4.54 4.42
N VAL A 202 9.94 -4.19 4.71
CA VAL A 202 9.49 -2.79 4.61
C VAL A 202 10.25 -1.90 5.60
N LEU A 203 10.43 -2.34 6.85
CA LEU A 203 11.16 -1.56 7.86
C LEU A 203 12.63 -1.37 7.49
N LEU A 204 13.30 -2.38 6.92
CA LEU A 204 14.64 -2.22 6.37
C LEU A 204 14.64 -1.17 5.24
N GLY A 205 13.71 -1.27 4.30
CA GLY A 205 13.55 -0.30 3.23
C GLY A 205 13.32 1.13 3.72
N MET A 206 12.49 1.31 4.75
CA MET A 206 12.26 2.59 5.41
C MET A 206 13.55 3.15 6.02
N ARG A 207 14.32 2.34 6.74
CA ARG A 207 15.60 2.76 7.32
C ARG A 207 16.63 3.10 6.26
N LYS A 208 16.72 2.32 5.16
CA LYS A 208 17.58 2.64 4.01
C LYS A 208 17.16 3.97 3.34
N ALA A 209 15.87 4.26 3.27
CA ALA A 209 15.38 5.54 2.76
C ALA A 209 15.70 6.70 3.72
N LEU A 210 15.57 6.49 5.04
CA LEU A 210 15.93 7.49 6.06
C LEU A 210 17.42 7.81 6.10
N ALA A 211 18.28 6.86 5.77
CA ALA A 211 19.73 7.05 5.71
C ALA A 211 20.19 7.83 4.46
N ASP A 212 19.31 8.06 3.49
CA ASP A 212 19.63 8.85 2.30
C ASP A 212 19.86 10.32 2.68
N GLU A 213 21.03 10.85 2.31
CA GLU A 213 21.29 12.27 2.42
C GLU A 213 20.41 13.05 1.43
N MET A 214 19.68 14.02 1.97
CA MET A 214 18.83 14.91 1.20
C MET A 214 19.45 16.30 1.17
N ALA A 215 19.76 16.81 -0.02
CA ALA A 215 20.37 18.11 -0.16
C ALA A 215 19.40 19.25 0.21
N THR A 216 18.13 19.16 -0.18
CA THR A 216 17.08 20.17 0.05
C THR A 216 15.69 19.57 -0.12
N GLY A 217 14.67 20.24 0.44
CA GLY A 217 13.27 19.93 0.20
C GLY A 217 12.67 18.86 1.13
N GLN A 218 11.49 18.39 0.75
CA GLN A 218 10.78 17.34 1.49
C GLN A 218 11.17 15.96 0.98
N HIS A 219 11.36 15.01 1.89
CA HIS A 219 11.47 13.59 1.56
C HIS A 219 10.25 12.84 2.07
N ILE A 220 9.54 12.19 1.16
CA ILE A 220 8.34 11.40 1.42
C ILE A 220 8.64 9.95 1.07
N ILE A 221 8.42 9.05 2.04
CA ILE A 221 8.66 7.62 1.90
C ILE A 221 7.30 6.93 1.82
N ILE A 222 7.10 6.11 0.79
CA ILE A 222 5.82 5.47 0.50
C ILE A 222 5.98 3.96 0.56
N ASP A 223 5.25 3.32 1.48
CA ASP A 223 5.06 1.87 1.49
C ASP A 223 4.10 1.47 0.36
N ASN A 224 4.48 0.46 -0.44
CA ASN A 224 3.67 -0.02 -1.55
C ASN A 224 3.76 -1.55 -1.68
N ASP A 225 2.71 -2.19 -2.24
CA ASP A 225 2.70 -3.62 -2.50
C ASP A 225 3.53 -3.98 -3.76
N ALA A 226 3.94 -5.25 -3.90
CA ALA A 226 4.70 -5.73 -5.05
C ALA A 226 3.88 -5.74 -6.35
N ASP A 227 2.56 -5.94 -6.24
CA ASP A 227 1.62 -5.98 -7.36
C ASP A 227 1.26 -4.58 -7.91
N LEU A 228 0.40 -4.54 -8.91
CA LEU A 228 -0.16 -3.33 -9.50
C LEU A 228 -1.62 -3.09 -9.09
N SER A 229 -2.09 -3.67 -7.99
CA SER A 229 -3.44 -3.41 -7.44
C SER A 229 -3.70 -1.92 -7.22
N ILE A 230 -2.65 -1.15 -6.99
CA ILE A 230 -2.69 0.32 -6.94
C ILE A 230 -1.79 0.85 -8.05
N HIS A 231 -2.37 1.63 -8.95
CA HIS A 231 -1.61 2.29 -10.01
C HIS A 231 -0.61 3.28 -9.37
N PRO A 232 0.70 3.15 -9.62
CA PRO A 232 1.72 3.96 -8.93
C PRO A 232 1.59 5.46 -9.23
N GLU A 233 1.01 5.82 -10.37
CA GLU A 233 0.80 7.23 -10.70
C GLU A 233 -0.27 7.93 -9.84
N GLN A 234 -0.91 7.23 -8.91
CA GLN A 234 -1.77 7.84 -7.89
C GLN A 234 -1.00 8.48 -6.72
N ILE A 235 0.33 8.46 -6.75
CA ILE A 235 1.19 9.02 -5.68
C ILE A 235 0.80 10.46 -5.32
N GLY A 236 0.44 11.29 -6.28
CA GLY A 236 0.00 12.67 -6.03
C GLY A 236 -1.13 12.78 -5.01
N LEU A 237 -2.08 11.82 -5.03
CA LEU A 237 -3.22 11.83 -4.11
C LEU A 237 -2.80 11.71 -2.64
N ILE A 238 -1.83 10.84 -2.34
CA ILE A 238 -1.40 10.59 -0.96
C ILE A 238 -0.31 11.54 -0.47
N ILE A 239 0.37 12.24 -1.36
CA ILE A 239 1.33 13.26 -0.93
C ILE A 239 0.71 14.66 -0.82
N GLU A 240 -0.43 14.93 -1.45
CA GLU A 240 -1.08 16.25 -1.43
C GLU A 240 -1.33 16.77 -0.01
N PRO A 241 -1.88 16.00 0.96
CA PRO A 241 -2.05 16.51 2.32
C PRO A 241 -0.72 16.86 3.01
N ILE A 242 0.36 16.14 2.67
CA ILE A 242 1.71 16.44 3.17
C ILE A 242 2.23 17.75 2.58
N LEU A 243 2.09 17.93 1.27
CA LEU A 243 2.52 19.14 0.58
C LEU A 243 1.79 20.40 1.09
N MET A 244 0.51 20.22 1.45
CA MET A 244 -0.32 21.29 2.02
C MET A 244 -0.10 21.49 3.54
N GLY A 245 0.79 20.74 4.18
CA GLY A 245 1.08 20.84 5.62
C GLY A 245 -0.06 20.39 6.54
N ARG A 246 -1.05 19.65 6.01
CA ARG A 246 -2.19 19.15 6.80
C ARG A 246 -1.89 17.85 7.53
N ALA A 247 -1.00 17.03 6.98
CA ALA A 247 -0.63 15.74 7.55
C ALA A 247 0.86 15.45 7.40
N GLU A 248 1.40 14.61 8.26
CA GLU A 248 2.74 14.06 8.19
C GLU A 248 2.70 12.59 7.70
N VAL A 249 1.55 11.92 7.87
CA VAL A 249 1.27 10.56 7.40
C VAL A 249 -0.06 10.55 6.66
N VAL A 250 -0.09 9.94 5.49
CA VAL A 250 -1.32 9.78 4.69
C VAL A 250 -1.51 8.33 4.30
N ALA A 251 -2.67 7.77 4.65
CA ALA A 251 -3.06 6.43 4.26
C ALA A 251 -3.99 6.44 3.05
N GLY A 252 -3.60 5.72 1.99
CA GLY A 252 -4.50 5.39 0.89
C GLY A 252 -5.62 4.46 1.40
N SER A 253 -6.87 4.83 1.13
CA SER A 253 -8.06 4.11 1.60
C SER A 253 -8.94 3.66 0.45
N ARG A 254 -9.44 2.43 0.53
CA ARG A 254 -10.44 1.87 -0.39
C ARG A 254 -11.88 2.11 0.09
N ARG A 255 -12.04 2.78 1.24
CA ARG A 255 -13.29 2.88 1.98
C ARG A 255 -13.86 4.29 2.06
N GLU A 256 -13.19 5.26 1.47
CA GLU A 256 -13.70 6.62 1.40
C GLU A 256 -14.81 6.72 0.35
N ALA A 257 -15.65 7.72 0.47
CA ALA A 257 -16.79 7.89 -0.42
C ALA A 257 -16.41 8.02 -1.91
N ASP A 258 -15.22 8.56 -2.17
CA ASP A 258 -14.65 8.74 -3.50
C ASP A 258 -13.67 7.62 -3.91
N SER A 259 -13.46 6.60 -3.08
CA SER A 259 -12.62 5.46 -3.44
C SER A 259 -13.19 4.68 -4.61
N VAL A 260 -12.32 4.10 -5.40
CA VAL A 260 -12.64 3.16 -6.47
C VAL A 260 -12.07 1.81 -6.07
N ALA A 261 -12.91 0.81 -5.82
CA ALA A 261 -12.40 -0.48 -5.36
C ALA A 261 -13.12 -1.64 -6.04
N LEU A 262 -12.34 -2.48 -6.73
CA LEU A 262 -12.74 -3.81 -7.13
C LEU A 262 -11.99 -4.81 -6.27
N ILE A 263 -12.68 -5.48 -5.37
CA ILE A 263 -12.10 -6.43 -4.42
C ILE A 263 -12.68 -7.81 -4.73
N GLY A 264 -11.82 -8.71 -5.20
CA GLY A 264 -12.16 -10.09 -5.48
C GLY A 264 -12.45 -10.89 -4.22
N GLY A 265 -13.37 -11.86 -4.33
CA GLY A 265 -13.70 -12.80 -3.29
C GLY A 265 -14.50 -12.23 -2.12
N SER A 266 -15.25 -13.11 -1.44
CA SER A 266 -15.88 -12.75 -0.16
C SER A 266 -14.81 -12.65 0.92
N ARG A 267 -14.59 -11.48 1.52
CA ARG A 267 -13.88 -11.43 2.81
C ARG A 267 -14.60 -12.34 3.76
N ASN A 268 -13.93 -13.42 4.10
CA ASN A 268 -14.47 -14.44 4.98
C ASN A 268 -14.76 -13.82 6.37
N ALA A 269 -15.58 -14.49 7.15
CA ALA A 269 -15.94 -14.06 8.51
C ALA A 269 -14.72 -13.83 9.41
N ARG A 270 -13.63 -14.60 9.19
CA ARG A 270 -12.33 -14.47 9.89
C ARG A 270 -11.71 -13.08 9.74
N GLY A 271 -11.67 -12.56 8.52
CA GLY A 271 -11.14 -11.20 8.27
C GLY A 271 -12.01 -10.12 8.91
N ARG A 272 -13.33 -10.35 9.04
CA ARG A 272 -14.21 -9.41 9.77
C ARG A 272 -13.92 -9.43 11.27
N LEU A 273 -13.75 -10.62 11.86
CA LEU A 273 -13.40 -10.78 13.27
C LEU A 273 -12.07 -10.08 13.58
N PHE A 274 -11.04 -10.32 12.76
CA PHE A 274 -9.75 -9.62 12.91
C PHE A 274 -9.90 -8.10 12.90
N ILE A 275 -10.74 -7.56 11.99
CA ILE A 275 -11.01 -6.12 11.94
C ILE A 275 -11.70 -5.65 13.23
N GLN A 276 -12.67 -6.37 13.77
CA GLN A 276 -13.34 -6.01 15.04
C GLN A 276 -12.35 -6.03 16.21
N ILE A 277 -11.47 -7.03 16.29
CA ILE A 277 -10.45 -7.16 17.32
C ILE A 277 -9.52 -5.93 17.32
N TRP A 278 -8.89 -5.61 16.21
CA TRP A 278 -7.96 -4.49 16.21
C TRP A 278 -8.67 -3.14 16.40
N GLN A 279 -9.89 -2.98 15.91
CA GLN A 279 -10.68 -1.77 16.13
C GLN A 279 -11.03 -1.56 17.60
N TYR A 280 -11.34 -2.63 18.30
CA TYR A 280 -11.62 -2.58 19.73
C TYR A 280 -10.35 -2.26 20.53
N LEU A 281 -9.26 -2.97 20.26
CA LEU A 281 -8.00 -2.83 20.99
C LEU A 281 -7.27 -1.51 20.69
N LEU A 282 -7.49 -0.89 19.54
CA LEU A 282 -6.83 0.34 19.09
C LEU A 282 -7.86 1.43 18.72
N PRO A 283 -8.66 1.91 19.71
CA PRO A 283 -9.80 2.79 19.43
C PRO A 283 -9.41 4.14 18.82
N GLN A 284 -8.26 4.71 19.20
CA GLN A 284 -7.78 5.97 18.63
C GLN A 284 -7.40 5.83 17.15
N LEU A 285 -6.81 4.69 16.79
CA LEU A 285 -6.48 4.39 15.40
C LEU A 285 -7.74 4.15 14.57
N SER A 286 -8.69 3.37 15.09
CA SER A 286 -9.92 3.02 14.38
C SER A 286 -10.82 4.21 14.08
N GLN A 287 -10.77 5.27 14.90
CA GLN A 287 -11.46 6.53 14.67
C GLN A 287 -10.87 7.35 13.51
N GLN A 288 -9.59 7.20 13.25
CA GLN A 288 -8.89 7.96 12.22
C GLN A 288 -8.77 7.20 10.91
N ILE A 289 -8.35 5.92 10.96
CA ILE A 289 -8.06 5.11 9.78
C ILE A 289 -8.72 3.74 9.91
N ILE A 290 -9.58 3.39 8.97
CA ILE A 290 -10.29 2.10 8.93
C ILE A 290 -9.58 1.09 8.03
N ASP A 291 -8.93 1.54 6.96
CA ASP A 291 -8.23 0.69 5.99
C ASP A 291 -6.73 0.59 6.33
N THR A 292 -6.42 -0.09 7.43
CA THR A 292 -5.06 -0.14 8.00
C THR A 292 -4.12 -1.12 7.28
N ASN A 293 -4.65 -2.28 6.82
CA ASN A 293 -3.85 -3.40 6.31
C ASN A 293 -3.55 -3.33 4.81
N ARG A 294 -3.41 -2.13 4.26
CA ARG A 294 -2.96 -1.94 2.88
C ARG A 294 -1.74 -1.07 2.85
N ALA A 295 -0.83 -1.43 1.98
CA ALA A 295 0.25 -0.55 1.58
C ALA A 295 -0.32 0.72 0.91
N PHE A 296 0.54 1.54 0.35
CA PHE A 296 0.23 2.86 -0.18
C PHE A 296 -0.04 3.88 0.92
N LYS A 297 0.94 3.97 1.81
CA LYS A 297 0.99 4.98 2.87
C LYS A 297 2.21 5.86 2.70
N ALA A 298 2.00 7.16 2.73
CA ALA A 298 3.05 8.16 2.63
C ALA A 298 3.44 8.68 4.02
N PHE A 299 4.72 8.79 4.27
CA PHE A 299 5.30 9.29 5.52
C PHE A 299 6.30 10.39 5.19
N THR A 300 6.24 11.51 5.88
CA THR A 300 7.36 12.44 5.86
C THR A 300 8.58 11.80 6.51
N HIS A 301 9.78 12.16 6.06
CA HIS A 301 11.03 11.71 6.66
C HIS A 301 11.06 11.97 8.19
N SER A 302 10.60 13.13 8.62
CA SER A 302 10.57 13.52 10.04
C SER A 302 9.61 12.66 10.85
N ALA A 303 8.40 12.40 10.36
CA ALA A 303 7.44 11.54 11.05
C ALA A 303 7.96 10.11 11.17
N LEU A 304 8.45 9.55 10.06
CA LEU A 304 8.97 8.19 10.05
C LEU A 304 10.17 8.03 11.00
N LYS A 305 11.07 9.01 11.04
CA LYS A 305 12.23 9.00 11.97
C LYS A 305 11.82 9.00 13.44
N ARG A 306 10.69 9.62 13.81
CA ARG A 306 10.17 9.60 15.19
C ARG A 306 9.66 8.23 15.62
N VAL A 307 9.12 7.44 14.68
CA VAL A 307 8.40 6.20 15.01
C VAL A 307 9.18 4.93 14.73
N ILE A 308 10.12 4.94 13.77
CA ILE A 308 10.74 3.72 13.22
C ILE A 308 11.44 2.85 14.27
N ASP A 309 12.06 3.45 15.29
CA ASP A 309 12.80 2.74 16.33
C ASP A 309 11.88 2.12 17.40
N ARG A 310 10.59 2.42 17.40
CA ARG A 310 9.60 1.85 18.31
C ARG A 310 8.99 0.55 17.79
N LEU A 311 9.17 0.27 16.49
CA LEU A 311 8.49 -0.84 15.83
C LEU A 311 9.17 -2.16 16.14
N ALA A 312 8.38 -3.18 16.48
CA ALA A 312 8.84 -4.51 16.84
C ALA A 312 8.07 -5.62 16.11
N ILE A 313 7.06 -5.29 15.31
CA ILE A 313 6.30 -6.24 14.51
C ILE A 313 6.88 -6.31 13.10
N TYR A 314 7.33 -7.50 12.69
CA TYR A 314 7.97 -7.76 11.40
C TYR A 314 7.10 -8.58 10.44
N THR A 315 5.83 -8.80 10.81
CA THR A 315 4.82 -9.53 10.03
C THR A 315 3.71 -8.60 9.58
N PHE A 316 2.64 -9.09 9.00
CA PHE A 316 1.56 -8.26 8.42
C PHE A 316 1.02 -7.13 9.32
N PRO A 317 0.85 -7.28 10.66
CA PRO A 317 0.39 -6.17 11.50
C PRO A 317 1.37 -5.00 11.67
N TYR A 318 2.60 -5.05 11.10
CA TYR A 318 3.52 -3.92 11.14
C TYR A 318 2.88 -2.60 10.69
N GLN A 319 1.94 -2.66 9.75
CA GLN A 319 1.21 -1.47 9.26
C GLN A 319 0.31 -0.87 10.35
N ILE A 320 -0.31 -1.73 11.15
CA ILE A 320 -1.14 -1.29 12.27
C ILE A 320 -0.25 -0.68 13.36
N GLU A 321 0.87 -1.35 13.68
CA GLU A 321 1.84 -0.83 14.64
C GLU A 321 2.42 0.52 14.21
N LEU A 322 2.80 0.66 12.93
CA LEU A 322 3.35 1.89 12.38
C LEU A 322 2.39 3.07 12.52
N LEU A 323 1.10 2.85 12.23
CA LEU A 323 0.08 3.87 12.42
C LEU A 323 -0.18 4.16 13.91
N GLN A 324 -0.23 3.14 14.77
CA GLN A 324 -0.41 3.33 16.21
C GLN A 324 0.79 4.06 16.84
N ALA A 325 2.01 3.74 16.43
CA ALA A 325 3.20 4.46 16.84
C ALA A 325 3.14 5.94 16.41
N SER A 326 2.63 6.20 15.21
CA SER A 326 2.43 7.58 14.72
C SER A 326 1.47 8.36 15.61
N ILE A 327 0.35 7.75 16.02
CA ILE A 327 -0.59 8.38 16.99
C ILE A 327 0.13 8.68 18.32
N SER A 328 0.87 7.71 18.84
CA SER A 328 1.55 7.85 20.13
C SER A 328 2.62 8.95 20.13
N GLU A 329 3.20 9.25 18.96
CA GLU A 329 4.15 10.33 18.76
C GLU A 329 3.50 11.67 18.37
N GLY A 330 2.18 11.75 18.38
CA GLY A 330 1.44 12.96 18.00
C GLY A 330 1.63 13.35 16.52
N VAL A 331 1.89 12.37 15.65
CA VAL A 331 2.00 12.59 14.22
C VAL A 331 0.61 12.83 13.63
N THR A 332 0.47 13.88 12.84
CA THR A 332 -0.79 14.20 12.16
C THR A 332 -1.03 13.24 11.00
N MET A 333 -2.23 12.66 10.92
CA MET A 333 -2.58 11.68 9.90
C MET A 333 -3.85 12.08 9.14
N GLU A 334 -3.84 11.85 7.84
CA GLU A 334 -5.02 11.91 6.97
C GLU A 334 -5.20 10.60 6.17
N LYS A 335 -6.37 10.43 5.58
CA LYS A 335 -6.68 9.35 4.64
C LYS A 335 -7.16 9.93 3.32
N ARG A 336 -6.85 9.25 2.22
CA ARG A 336 -7.27 9.66 0.87
C ARG A 336 -7.86 8.47 0.13
N GLY A 337 -9.01 8.68 -0.48
CA GLY A 337 -9.63 7.69 -1.36
C GLY A 337 -8.76 7.41 -2.58
N ILE A 338 -8.43 6.15 -2.81
CA ILE A 338 -7.61 5.67 -3.93
C ILE A 338 -8.40 4.75 -4.84
N ALA A 339 -7.87 4.49 -6.03
CA ALA A 339 -8.32 3.38 -6.86
C ALA A 339 -7.47 2.13 -6.54
N TYR A 340 -8.18 1.04 -6.22
CA TYR A 340 -7.61 -0.26 -5.90
C TYR A 340 -8.33 -1.34 -6.68
N ILE A 341 -7.62 -2.06 -7.53
CA ILE A 341 -8.15 -3.17 -8.30
C ILE A 341 -7.41 -4.44 -7.88
N ASP A 342 -8.11 -5.38 -7.29
CA ASP A 342 -7.49 -6.63 -6.79
C ASP A 342 -6.90 -7.41 -7.98
N SER A 343 -5.66 -7.85 -7.83
CA SER A 343 -5.01 -8.68 -8.85
C SER A 343 -5.52 -10.12 -8.75
N GLU A 344 -5.81 -10.73 -9.92
CA GLU A 344 -6.21 -12.13 -10.05
C GLU A 344 -5.11 -13.12 -9.61
N ALA A 345 -3.86 -12.66 -9.59
CA ALA A 345 -2.74 -13.46 -9.11
C ALA A 345 -2.90 -13.78 -7.63
N ALA A 346 -2.85 -15.06 -7.33
CA ALA A 346 -3.05 -15.61 -6.01
C ALA A 346 -2.34 -14.81 -4.91
N SER A 347 -3.11 -14.40 -3.92
CA SER A 347 -2.59 -13.93 -2.64
C SER A 347 -1.68 -14.99 -2.04
N THR A 348 -0.56 -14.58 -1.43
CA THR A 348 0.30 -15.46 -0.60
C THR A 348 -0.44 -16.11 0.59
N GLN A 349 -1.71 -15.75 0.79
CA GLN A 349 -2.58 -16.21 1.87
C GLN A 349 -3.63 -17.20 1.37
N GLN A 350 -3.25 -18.33 0.78
CA GLN A 350 -4.18 -19.38 0.37
C GLN A 350 -4.02 -20.65 1.24
N GLY A 351 -5.16 -21.29 1.59
CA GLY A 351 -5.20 -22.58 2.27
C GLY A 351 -5.08 -22.51 3.79
N ASN A 352 -4.54 -23.56 4.40
CA ASN A 352 -4.40 -23.71 5.86
C ASN A 352 -3.44 -22.67 6.49
N GLU A 353 -2.53 -22.12 5.70
CA GLU A 353 -1.60 -21.05 6.13
C GLU A 353 -2.35 -19.80 6.61
N ILE A 354 -3.59 -19.56 6.16
CA ILE A 354 -4.40 -18.41 6.57
C ILE A 354 -4.76 -18.46 8.05
N THR A 355 -5.10 -19.61 8.58
CA THR A 355 -5.50 -19.78 10.00
C THR A 355 -4.33 -19.49 10.93
N GLU A 356 -3.17 -20.05 10.64
CA GLU A 356 -1.95 -19.79 11.40
C GLU A 356 -1.57 -18.30 11.34
N THR A 357 -1.73 -17.68 10.20
CA THR A 357 -1.46 -16.24 10.02
C THR A 357 -2.35 -15.38 10.94
N TYR A 358 -3.66 -15.64 11.02
CA TYR A 358 -4.55 -14.85 11.89
C TYR A 358 -4.30 -15.10 13.38
N TYR A 359 -4.01 -16.33 13.79
CA TYR A 359 -3.62 -16.63 15.15
C TYR A 359 -2.44 -15.77 15.62
N HIS A 360 -1.36 -15.75 14.87
CA HIS A 360 -0.22 -14.90 15.19
C HIS A 360 -0.53 -13.41 15.14
N GLN A 361 -1.35 -12.99 14.18
CA GLN A 361 -1.72 -11.57 14.05
C GLN A 361 -2.52 -11.04 15.24
N VAL A 362 -3.45 -11.82 15.80
CA VAL A 362 -4.24 -11.36 16.95
C VAL A 362 -3.38 -11.19 18.22
N HIS A 363 -2.43 -12.10 18.46
CA HIS A 363 -1.45 -11.94 19.53
C HIS A 363 -0.61 -10.67 19.35
N GLN A 364 -0.19 -10.38 18.13
CA GLN A 364 0.58 -9.17 17.84
C GLN A 364 -0.25 -7.90 18.02
N ILE A 365 -1.54 -7.90 17.69
CA ILE A 365 -2.43 -6.78 17.98
C ILE A 365 -2.59 -6.57 19.49
N ALA A 366 -2.70 -7.64 20.27
CA ALA A 366 -2.72 -7.57 21.73
C ALA A 366 -1.41 -6.97 22.27
N ASP A 367 -0.25 -7.41 21.76
CA ASP A 367 1.06 -6.83 22.10
C ASP A 367 1.15 -5.34 21.76
N ILE A 368 0.66 -4.91 20.59
CA ILE A 368 0.57 -3.49 20.23
C ILE A 368 -0.28 -2.75 21.28
N ALA A 369 -1.47 -3.27 21.62
CA ALA A 369 -2.34 -2.63 22.61
C ALA A 369 -1.67 -2.46 23.97
N ARG A 370 -0.94 -3.48 24.44
CA ARG A 370 -0.15 -3.43 25.69
C ARG A 370 0.98 -2.39 25.60
N ARG A 371 1.81 -2.47 24.58
CA ARG A 371 2.98 -1.59 24.45
C ARG A 371 2.61 -0.12 24.34
N TYR A 372 1.54 0.19 23.63
CA TYR A 372 1.07 1.56 23.44
C TYR A 372 -0.03 1.99 24.43
N GLN A 373 -0.44 1.11 25.35
CA GLN A 373 -1.45 1.38 26.41
C GLN A 373 -2.74 1.98 25.82
N THR A 374 -3.28 1.35 24.79
CA THR A 374 -4.40 1.89 24.01
C THR A 374 -5.76 1.66 24.66
N ILE A 375 -5.85 0.67 25.56
CA ILE A 375 -7.03 0.30 26.36
C ILE A 375 -6.61 -0.02 27.80
N ASP A 376 -7.58 -0.31 28.66
CA ASP A 376 -7.33 -0.75 30.04
C ASP A 376 -6.42 -2.00 30.04
N PRO A 377 -5.30 -2.01 30.79
CA PRO A 377 -4.42 -3.17 30.88
C PRO A 377 -5.09 -4.42 31.47
N PHE A 378 -6.24 -4.29 32.13
CA PHE A 378 -7.05 -5.39 32.68
C PHE A 378 -8.27 -5.73 31.79
N ASP A 379 -8.27 -5.31 30.54
CA ASP A 379 -9.36 -5.63 29.61
C ASP A 379 -9.45 -7.15 29.37
N PRO A 380 -10.61 -7.78 29.54
CA PRO A 380 -10.76 -9.23 29.41
C PRO A 380 -10.43 -9.77 28.03
N LEU A 381 -10.67 -8.99 26.96
CA LEU A 381 -10.32 -9.41 25.61
C LEU A 381 -8.81 -9.46 25.42
N LEU A 382 -8.09 -8.52 26.01
CA LEU A 382 -6.64 -8.49 25.94
C LEU A 382 -6.03 -9.72 26.61
N ASP A 383 -6.51 -10.07 27.81
CA ASP A 383 -6.08 -11.26 28.54
C ASP A 383 -6.43 -12.56 27.78
N LEU A 384 -7.62 -12.62 27.17
CA LEU A 384 -8.03 -13.74 26.33
C LEU A 384 -7.08 -13.93 25.14
N LEU A 385 -6.83 -12.85 24.37
CA LEU A 385 -6.02 -12.92 23.17
C LEU A 385 -4.53 -13.22 23.44
N GLU A 386 -4.04 -12.88 24.62
CA GLU A 386 -2.66 -13.21 25.04
C GLU A 386 -2.52 -14.68 25.48
N SER A 387 -3.60 -15.28 26.03
CA SER A 387 -3.59 -16.62 26.59
C SER A 387 -4.16 -17.70 25.68
N ILE A 388 -4.93 -17.33 24.65
CA ILE A 388 -5.60 -18.29 23.78
C ILE A 388 -4.61 -19.18 23.03
N GLY A 389 -4.85 -20.49 23.06
CA GLY A 389 -4.08 -21.47 22.32
C GLY A 389 -4.50 -21.54 20.84
N GLU A 390 -3.61 -22.05 20.00
CA GLU A 390 -3.88 -22.18 18.55
C GLU A 390 -5.11 -23.05 18.26
N GLN A 391 -5.32 -24.15 19.01
CA GLN A 391 -6.47 -25.02 18.83
C GLN A 391 -7.80 -24.32 19.17
N ASP A 392 -7.83 -23.54 20.24
CA ASP A 392 -9.01 -22.75 20.62
C ASP A 392 -9.29 -21.64 19.60
N TRP A 393 -8.23 -20.99 19.10
CA TRP A 393 -8.36 -20.01 18.03
C TRP A 393 -8.93 -20.62 16.74
N GLN A 394 -8.49 -21.83 16.35
CA GLN A 394 -9.04 -22.56 15.21
C GLN A 394 -10.54 -22.86 15.36
N GLN A 395 -11.02 -23.12 16.58
CA GLN A 395 -12.46 -23.31 16.85
C GLN A 395 -13.23 -22.00 16.64
N ILE A 396 -12.69 -20.88 17.14
CA ILE A 396 -13.26 -19.54 16.91
C ILE A 396 -13.31 -19.23 15.41
N GLU A 397 -12.24 -19.48 14.68
CA GLU A 397 -12.20 -19.23 13.23
C GLU A 397 -13.14 -20.12 12.42
N SER A 398 -13.41 -21.32 12.86
CA SER A 398 -14.35 -22.24 12.20
C SER A 398 -15.80 -21.76 12.32
N ASN A 399 -16.12 -21.05 13.41
CA ASN A 399 -17.44 -20.45 13.67
C ASN A 399 -17.28 -19.05 14.30
N PRO A 400 -16.79 -18.06 13.52
CA PRO A 400 -16.47 -16.76 14.08
C PRO A 400 -17.71 -16.05 14.62
N PRO A 401 -17.64 -15.48 15.84
CA PRO A 401 -18.74 -14.74 16.42
C PRO A 401 -19.08 -13.52 15.55
N GLN A 402 -20.33 -13.09 15.63
CA GLN A 402 -20.76 -11.89 14.90
C GLN A 402 -20.27 -10.61 15.58
N ARG A 403 -20.14 -10.64 16.89
CA ARG A 403 -19.74 -9.51 17.73
C ARG A 403 -18.55 -9.91 18.60
N ILE A 404 -17.66 -8.96 18.84
CA ILE A 404 -16.45 -9.19 19.61
C ILE A 404 -16.77 -9.59 21.08
N GLU A 405 -17.86 -9.03 21.63
CA GLU A 405 -18.28 -9.32 23.01
C GLU A 405 -18.64 -10.80 23.20
N ASP A 406 -19.05 -11.49 22.12
CA ASP A 406 -19.38 -12.91 22.15
C ASP A 406 -18.14 -13.82 22.31
N LEU A 407 -16.92 -13.25 22.20
CA LEU A 407 -15.67 -13.94 22.52
C LEU A 407 -15.43 -14.09 24.02
N LEU A 408 -16.09 -13.27 24.84
CA LEU A 408 -15.87 -13.21 26.29
C LEU A 408 -16.89 -14.04 27.09
N VAL A 409 -17.79 -14.75 26.39
CA VAL A 409 -18.82 -15.62 26.97
C VAL A 409 -18.43 -17.07 26.82
#